data_aff4f373f4c6930db290877e1bc5e15c
#
_entry.id   aff4f373f4c6930db290877e1bc5e15c
#
_cell.length_a   1.000
_cell.length_b   1.000
_cell.length_c   1.000
_cell.angle_alpha   90.00
_cell.angle_beta   90.00
_cell.angle_gamma   90.00
#
_symmetry.space_group_name_H-M   'P 1'
#
loop_
_entity.id
_entity.type
_entity.pdbx_description
1 polymer ?
#
loop_
_entity_poly.entity_id
_entity_poly.type
_entity_poly.pdbx_seq_one_letter_code
_entity_poly.pdbx_strand_id
1 'polypeptide(L)'
;HPDGFICREIRADGSDCFERYDPTSTGPNLLPWVELMYYRQFGDIDRLHKVFPALCAYAKWWRLNRTWPDGTYWSSGWGTGMDNMPRVKPEYNPIFSHGHMVWLDTNLQQMLVDESLLNIGFHIERWQEIEDMEDEMKRLRAYVNEHLWDDATGFLYDRYGDGSLCTTKGIGAFWALQADALDKGRMDRMVAHLADTAEFDRPHRVPSLSADHPKYNPLGRYWQGGVWPGTNYMTIDGLYRKGYHDLAREIAANHYAAVFEVWKNTGTFWEYYAPEKIEPGFMARKDFVGWTGLPPIAVFIEYILGVKSDYSEGRIVWDIEHTEVHGIERYPYGPDGVVGLKVKRRASAGETP
;
A
#
# COMPACT_ATOMS: atom_id res chain seq x y z
N HIS A 1 22.45 8.14 -1.91
CA HIS A 1 23.46 9.05 -1.39
C HIS A 1 24.11 8.52 -0.11
N PRO A 2 25.33 8.93 0.24
CA PRO A 2 26.03 8.40 1.43
C PRO A 2 25.33 8.64 2.77
N ASP A 3 24.48 9.66 2.85
CA ASP A 3 23.66 9.97 4.03
C ASP A 3 22.33 9.23 4.09
N GLY A 4 22.03 8.38 3.10
CA GLY A 4 20.82 7.60 3.01
C GLY A 4 19.71 8.22 2.16
N PHE A 5 19.84 9.47 1.70
CA PHE A 5 18.81 10.08 0.83
C PHE A 5 18.62 9.29 -0.46
N ILE A 6 17.38 9.03 -0.84
CA ILE A 6 16.97 8.48 -2.13
C ILE A 6 15.97 9.45 -2.76
N CYS A 7 16.35 10.01 -3.91
CA CYS A 7 15.45 10.88 -4.66
C CYS A 7 14.31 10.06 -5.26
N ARG A 8 13.08 10.60 -5.22
CA ARG A 8 11.90 9.94 -5.78
C ARG A 8 11.98 9.71 -7.29
N GLU A 9 12.74 10.52 -7.99
CA GLU A 9 12.94 10.44 -9.42
C GLU A 9 14.40 10.71 -9.76
N ILE A 10 15.02 9.80 -10.50
CA ILE A 10 16.41 9.84 -10.88
C ILE A 10 16.49 9.85 -12.41
N ARG A 11 17.27 10.77 -12.97
CA ARG A 11 17.50 10.84 -14.41
C ARG A 11 18.35 9.68 -14.92
N ALA A 12 18.34 9.45 -16.22
CA ALA A 12 19.12 8.37 -16.84
C ALA A 12 20.63 8.46 -16.62
N ASP A 13 21.15 9.65 -16.35
CA ASP A 13 22.56 9.91 -16.02
C ASP A 13 22.89 9.68 -14.52
N GLY A 14 21.88 9.30 -13.73
CA GLY A 14 22.00 9.06 -12.28
C GLY A 14 21.86 10.32 -11.42
N SER A 15 21.58 11.48 -11.99
CA SER A 15 21.37 12.72 -11.24
C SER A 15 19.94 12.79 -10.68
N ASP A 16 19.77 13.44 -9.53
CA ASP A 16 18.48 13.67 -8.90
C ASP A 16 17.63 14.66 -9.70
N CYS A 17 16.31 14.40 -9.77
CA CYS A 17 15.34 15.35 -10.35
C CYS A 17 14.92 16.45 -9.37
N PHE A 18 15.10 16.25 -8.08
CA PHE A 18 14.65 17.15 -7.02
C PHE A 18 15.80 17.53 -6.07
N GLU A 19 15.77 18.77 -5.59
CA GLU A 19 16.66 19.20 -4.52
C GLU A 19 16.38 18.42 -3.23
N ARG A 20 17.43 17.98 -2.54
CA ARG A 20 17.36 17.06 -1.39
C ARG A 20 16.36 17.46 -0.31
N TYR A 21 16.28 18.73 0.03
CA TYR A 21 15.42 19.22 1.11
C TYR A 21 14.07 19.75 0.66
N ASP A 22 13.79 19.68 -0.64
CA ASP A 22 12.44 19.94 -1.14
C ASP A 22 11.44 18.95 -0.47
N PRO A 23 10.27 19.40 0.03
CA PRO A 23 9.28 18.52 0.64
C PRO A 23 8.81 17.38 -0.27
N THR A 24 9.00 17.54 -1.58
CA THR A 24 8.60 16.54 -2.59
C THR A 24 9.73 15.63 -3.05
N SER A 25 10.96 15.84 -2.54
CA SER A 25 12.19 15.23 -3.09
C SER A 25 12.29 13.73 -2.97
N THR A 26 11.54 13.12 -2.03
CA THR A 26 11.53 11.67 -1.83
C THR A 26 10.11 11.16 -1.79
N GLY A 27 9.91 9.91 -2.20
CA GLY A 27 8.61 9.23 -2.21
C GLY A 27 8.37 8.43 -0.93
N PRO A 28 7.24 7.71 -0.85
CA PRO A 28 6.97 6.80 0.26
C PRO A 28 8.11 5.80 0.44
N ASN A 29 8.56 5.62 1.69
CA ASN A 29 9.60 4.65 1.98
C ASN A 29 9.02 3.24 2.09
N LEU A 30 8.80 2.58 0.96
CA LEU A 30 8.26 1.22 0.90
C LEU A 30 9.32 0.17 0.51
N LEU A 31 10.56 0.59 0.28
CA LEU A 31 11.63 -0.30 -0.18
C LEU A 31 11.89 -1.48 0.77
N PRO A 32 11.96 -1.31 2.11
CA PRO A 32 12.16 -2.44 3.02
C PRO A 32 11.03 -3.49 2.93
N TRP A 33 9.78 -3.04 2.83
CA TRP A 33 8.64 -3.93 2.66
C TRP A 33 8.72 -4.73 1.37
N VAL A 34 9.04 -4.08 0.24
CA VAL A 34 9.17 -4.75 -1.07
C VAL A 34 10.33 -5.75 -1.08
N GLU A 35 11.48 -5.41 -0.49
CA GLU A 35 12.64 -6.31 -0.41
C GLU A 35 12.33 -7.54 0.47
N LEU A 36 11.58 -7.36 1.56
CA LEU A 36 11.11 -8.49 2.38
C LEU A 36 10.13 -9.38 1.61
N MET A 37 9.19 -8.82 0.84
CA MET A 37 8.28 -9.58 -0.03
C MET A 37 9.06 -10.35 -1.11
N TYR A 38 10.05 -9.71 -1.73
CA TYR A 38 10.94 -10.37 -2.70
C TYR A 38 11.67 -11.56 -2.07
N TYR A 39 12.22 -11.40 -0.87
CA TYR A 39 12.85 -12.50 -0.14
C TYR A 39 11.88 -13.63 0.16
N ARG A 40 10.67 -13.34 0.60
CA ARG A 40 9.62 -14.35 0.84
C ARG A 40 9.25 -15.13 -0.42
N GLN A 41 9.36 -14.54 -1.59
CA GLN A 41 9.09 -15.20 -2.86
C GLN A 41 10.29 -16.02 -3.35
N PHE A 42 11.48 -15.44 -3.33
CA PHE A 42 12.66 -15.98 -4.03
C PHE A 42 13.75 -16.53 -3.11
N GLY A 43 13.72 -16.25 -1.81
CA GLY A 43 14.73 -16.75 -0.86
C GLY A 43 16.14 -16.18 -1.04
N ASP A 44 16.29 -15.06 -1.76
CA ASP A 44 17.59 -14.44 -2.06
C ASP A 44 18.14 -13.71 -0.83
N ILE A 45 18.79 -14.45 0.06
CA ILE A 45 19.37 -13.91 1.29
C ILE A 45 20.57 -12.98 1.01
N ASP A 46 21.33 -13.23 -0.06
CA ASP A 46 22.47 -12.43 -0.44
C ASP A 46 22.03 -11.02 -0.85
N ARG A 47 20.88 -10.92 -1.51
CA ARG A 47 20.27 -9.63 -1.81
C ARG A 47 19.92 -8.86 -0.53
N LEU A 48 19.31 -9.51 0.47
CA LEU A 48 19.01 -8.86 1.74
C LEU A 48 20.28 -8.31 2.41
N HIS A 49 21.35 -9.09 2.49
CA HIS A 49 22.64 -8.63 3.01
C HIS A 49 23.16 -7.39 2.26
N LYS A 50 23.01 -7.36 0.94
CA LYS A 50 23.49 -6.28 0.09
C LYS A 50 22.70 -4.98 0.24
N VAL A 51 21.35 -5.08 0.32
CA VAL A 51 20.49 -3.87 0.33
C VAL A 51 20.28 -3.30 1.73
N PHE A 52 20.36 -4.13 2.77
CA PHE A 52 20.03 -3.76 4.14
C PHE A 52 20.71 -2.48 4.65
N PRO A 53 22.03 -2.26 4.45
CA PRO A 53 22.67 -1.02 4.90
C PRO A 53 22.06 0.24 4.26
N ALA A 54 21.71 0.17 2.98
CA ALA A 54 21.09 1.29 2.27
C ALA A 54 19.65 1.54 2.74
N LEU A 55 18.89 0.47 3.02
CA LEU A 55 17.54 0.57 3.55
C LEU A 55 17.53 1.19 4.95
N CYS A 56 18.44 0.76 5.84
CA CYS A 56 18.61 1.36 7.17
C CYS A 56 19.03 2.83 7.09
N ALA A 57 19.96 3.17 6.20
CA ALA A 57 20.40 4.55 5.99
C ALA A 57 19.23 5.43 5.50
N TYR A 58 18.40 4.93 4.60
CA TYR A 58 17.23 5.66 4.10
C TYR A 58 16.16 5.85 5.17
N ALA A 59 15.86 4.83 6.00
CA ALA A 59 14.95 4.96 7.13
C ALA A 59 15.45 6.02 8.13
N LYS A 60 16.75 6.00 8.45
CA LYS A 60 17.38 7.02 9.30
C LYS A 60 17.33 8.43 8.69
N TRP A 61 17.50 8.54 7.38
CA TRP A 61 17.37 9.83 6.68
C TRP A 61 15.96 10.40 6.82
N TRP A 62 14.92 9.58 6.65
CA TRP A 62 13.52 9.97 6.87
C TRP A 62 13.31 10.48 8.29
N ARG A 63 13.78 9.76 9.29
CA ARG A 63 13.68 10.13 10.71
C ARG A 63 14.34 11.48 11.02
N LEU A 64 15.49 11.76 10.39
CA LEU A 64 16.22 13.00 10.61
C LEU A 64 15.66 14.21 9.83
N ASN A 65 15.01 13.99 8.70
CA ASN A 65 14.68 15.06 7.75
C ASN A 65 13.18 15.21 7.48
N ARG A 66 12.33 14.28 7.94
CA ARG A 66 10.89 14.28 7.66
C ARG A 66 10.03 14.08 8.90
N THR A 67 10.55 14.46 10.08
CA THR A 67 9.81 14.43 11.35
C THR A 67 9.59 15.82 11.93
N TRP A 68 8.52 15.94 12.67
CA TRP A 68 8.29 17.02 13.61
C TRP A 68 9.09 16.79 14.91
N PRO A 69 9.22 17.81 15.78
CA PRO A 69 9.97 17.65 17.05
C PRO A 69 9.43 16.55 17.99
N ASP A 70 8.16 16.15 17.84
CA ASP A 70 7.54 15.04 18.58
C ASP A 70 7.83 13.65 17.96
N GLY A 71 8.57 13.61 16.86
CA GLY A 71 8.95 12.39 16.15
C GLY A 71 7.88 11.86 15.21
N THR A 72 6.77 12.57 15.00
CA THR A 72 5.79 12.22 13.95
C THR A 72 6.26 12.68 12.58
N TYR A 73 5.83 11.98 11.55
CA TYR A 73 6.28 12.20 10.18
C TYR A 73 5.38 13.16 9.42
N TRP A 74 5.99 13.93 8.54
CA TRP A 74 5.34 14.77 7.56
C TRP A 74 5.79 14.46 6.14
N SER A 75 4.98 14.82 5.17
CA SER A 75 5.26 14.67 3.74
C SER A 75 4.64 15.84 2.95
N SER A 76 4.39 15.64 1.68
CA SER A 76 3.63 16.52 0.80
C SER A 76 2.75 15.68 -0.11
N GLY A 77 1.85 16.28 -0.88
CA GLY A 77 1.03 15.54 -1.82
C GLY A 77 1.88 14.73 -2.80
N TRP A 78 2.91 15.32 -3.37
CA TRP A 78 3.86 14.60 -4.23
C TRP A 78 4.70 13.60 -3.44
N GLY A 79 5.12 13.95 -2.22
CA GLY A 79 5.91 13.06 -1.36
C GLY A 79 5.17 11.76 -1.02
N THR A 80 3.84 11.79 -0.86
CA THR A 80 3.03 10.57 -0.65
C THR A 80 2.56 9.92 -1.96
N GLY A 81 2.73 10.59 -3.10
CA GLY A 81 2.19 10.17 -4.38
C GLY A 81 0.68 10.37 -4.53
N MET A 82 0.03 11.09 -3.61
CA MET A 82 -1.41 11.42 -3.64
C MET A 82 -1.63 12.92 -3.86
N ASP A 83 -1.14 13.42 -4.98
CA ASP A 83 -0.87 14.82 -5.30
C ASP A 83 -2.03 15.79 -5.03
N ASN A 84 -3.24 15.47 -5.48
CA ASN A 84 -4.41 16.36 -5.33
C ASN A 84 -5.44 15.85 -4.31
N MET A 85 -5.03 14.96 -3.40
CA MET A 85 -5.87 14.55 -2.28
C MET A 85 -6.25 15.79 -1.45
N PRO A 86 -7.54 16.03 -1.16
CA PRO A 86 -7.98 17.24 -0.49
C PRO A 86 -7.79 17.18 1.04
N ARG A 87 -6.54 17.09 1.49
CA ARG A 87 -6.19 16.85 2.89
C ARG A 87 -5.46 18.01 3.58
N VAL A 88 -4.85 18.91 2.84
CA VAL A 88 -4.21 20.11 3.41
C VAL A 88 -5.18 21.28 3.46
N LYS A 89 -4.97 22.21 4.41
CA LYS A 89 -5.78 23.43 4.51
C LYS A 89 -5.60 24.33 3.27
N PRO A 90 -6.62 25.13 2.90
CA PRO A 90 -6.62 25.91 1.65
C PRO A 90 -5.46 26.89 1.47
N GLU A 91 -4.88 27.36 2.57
CA GLU A 91 -3.73 28.28 2.55
C GLU A 91 -2.42 27.62 2.12
N TYR A 92 -2.36 26.29 2.06
CA TYR A 92 -1.18 25.54 1.63
C TYR A 92 -1.36 24.93 0.25
N ASN A 93 -0.28 24.86 -0.51
CA ASN A 93 -0.27 24.12 -1.76
C ASN A 93 -0.37 22.62 -1.49
N PRO A 94 -1.42 21.90 -2.00
CA PRO A 94 -1.63 20.49 -1.71
C PRO A 94 -0.53 19.57 -2.23
N ILE A 95 0.20 19.99 -3.26
CA ILE A 95 1.21 19.17 -3.94
C ILE A 95 2.58 19.33 -3.25
N PHE A 96 2.99 20.57 -2.98
CA PHE A 96 4.38 20.88 -2.61
C PHE A 96 4.59 21.22 -1.13
N SER A 97 3.53 21.47 -0.37
CA SER A 97 3.66 21.84 1.04
C SER A 97 3.44 20.65 1.97
N HIS A 98 4.15 20.64 3.10
CA HIS A 98 3.85 19.73 4.22
C HIS A 98 2.59 20.12 5.01
N GLY A 99 1.96 21.28 4.69
CA GLY A 99 0.70 21.73 5.30
C GLY A 99 0.75 21.98 6.80
N HIS A 100 1.92 22.02 7.43
CA HIS A 100 2.09 22.04 8.89
C HIS A 100 1.22 21.01 9.61
N MET A 101 1.23 19.76 9.12
CA MET A 101 0.38 18.69 9.63
C MET A 101 1.15 17.39 9.81
N VAL A 102 0.62 16.49 10.61
CA VAL A 102 1.05 15.09 10.72
C VAL A 102 0.35 14.29 9.62
N TRP A 103 1.12 13.61 8.80
CA TRP A 103 0.63 12.83 7.67
C TRP A 103 0.40 11.38 8.07
N LEU A 104 -0.85 10.97 8.15
CA LEU A 104 -1.27 9.65 8.62
C LEU A 104 -0.57 8.51 7.86
N ASP A 105 -0.68 8.50 6.55
CA ASP A 105 -0.12 7.45 5.70
C ASP A 105 1.40 7.34 5.82
N THR A 106 2.11 8.48 5.94
CA THR A 106 3.56 8.50 6.14
C THR A 106 3.97 7.87 7.49
N ASN A 107 3.21 8.14 8.56
CA ASN A 107 3.46 7.53 9.87
C ASN A 107 3.18 6.02 9.85
N LEU A 108 2.10 5.59 9.20
CA LEU A 108 1.76 4.17 9.03
C LEU A 108 2.81 3.44 8.17
N GLN A 109 3.27 4.07 7.10
CA GLN A 109 4.33 3.53 6.25
C GLN A 109 5.65 3.41 7.00
N GLN A 110 5.99 4.37 7.85
CA GLN A 110 7.21 4.25 8.66
C GLN A 110 7.12 3.09 9.67
N MET A 111 5.97 2.84 10.29
CA MET A 111 5.78 1.64 11.12
C MET A 111 6.00 0.36 10.32
N LEU A 112 5.51 0.29 9.07
CA LEU A 112 5.74 -0.84 8.17
C LEU A 112 7.21 -0.98 7.76
N VAL A 113 7.91 0.13 7.59
CA VAL A 113 9.37 0.16 7.33
C VAL A 113 10.13 -0.44 8.48
N ASP A 114 9.85 0.00 9.71
CA ASP A 114 10.50 -0.48 10.92
C ASP A 114 10.26 -1.98 11.12
N GLU A 115 9.01 -2.44 10.99
CA GLU A 115 8.65 -3.86 11.04
C GLU A 115 9.40 -4.67 9.96
N SER A 116 9.48 -4.15 8.75
CA SER A 116 10.16 -4.83 7.65
C SER A 116 11.66 -4.93 7.87
N LEU A 117 12.29 -3.86 8.37
CA LEU A 117 13.72 -3.87 8.69
C LEU A 117 14.05 -4.77 9.89
N LEU A 118 13.19 -4.82 10.91
CA LEU A 118 13.32 -5.76 12.02
C LEU A 118 13.26 -7.21 11.51
N ASN A 119 12.30 -7.53 10.62
CA ASN A 119 12.21 -8.86 10.02
C ASN A 119 13.42 -9.19 9.14
N ILE A 120 13.88 -8.27 8.30
CA ILE A 120 15.10 -8.48 7.49
C ILE A 120 16.30 -8.70 8.41
N GLY A 121 16.50 -7.84 9.41
CA GLY A 121 17.60 -7.97 10.38
C GLY A 121 17.58 -9.31 11.11
N PHE A 122 16.39 -9.85 11.42
CA PHE A 122 16.22 -11.20 11.96
C PHE A 122 16.76 -12.27 11.02
N HIS A 123 16.41 -12.22 9.75
CA HIS A 123 16.85 -13.24 8.77
C HIS A 123 18.35 -13.19 8.47
N ILE A 124 18.98 -12.02 8.56
CA ILE A 124 20.41 -11.84 8.26
C ILE A 124 21.29 -11.65 9.51
N GLU A 125 20.73 -11.84 10.69
CA GLU A 125 21.41 -11.74 12.00
C GLU A 125 22.13 -10.38 12.23
N ARG A 126 21.49 -9.28 11.83
CA ARG A 126 22.02 -7.91 11.97
C ARG A 126 21.08 -7.02 12.80
N TRP A 127 21.45 -6.77 14.04
CA TRP A 127 20.61 -6.08 15.02
C TRP A 127 21.03 -4.63 15.33
N GLN A 128 22.33 -4.33 15.23
CA GLN A 128 22.88 -3.04 15.67
C GLN A 128 22.33 -1.84 14.89
N GLU A 129 21.94 -2.04 13.64
CA GLU A 129 21.42 -0.96 12.79
C GLU A 129 19.95 -0.63 13.05
N ILE A 130 19.23 -1.51 13.79
CA ILE A 130 17.76 -1.48 13.91
C ILE A 130 17.27 -1.54 15.36
N GLU A 131 18.15 -1.49 16.37
CA GLU A 131 17.79 -1.64 17.79
C GLU A 131 16.78 -0.61 18.30
N ASP A 132 16.71 0.57 17.67
CA ASP A 132 15.81 1.67 18.02
C ASP A 132 14.46 1.66 17.28
N MET A 133 14.30 0.77 16.29
CA MET A 133 13.10 0.74 15.44
C MET A 133 11.86 0.20 16.16
N GLU A 134 12.05 -0.74 17.07
CA GLU A 134 10.94 -1.27 17.87
C GLU A 134 10.31 -0.18 18.77
N ASP A 135 11.14 0.67 19.37
CA ASP A 135 10.68 1.78 20.20
C ASP A 135 10.04 2.89 19.37
N GLU A 136 10.54 3.15 18.16
CA GLU A 136 9.88 4.05 17.22
C GLU A 136 8.50 3.54 16.84
N MET A 137 8.38 2.29 16.45
CA MET A 137 7.11 1.64 16.10
C MET A 137 6.09 1.73 17.25
N LYS A 138 6.51 1.46 18.50
CA LYS A 138 5.65 1.57 19.70
C LYS A 138 5.15 3.02 19.88
N ARG A 139 6.05 4.00 19.75
CA ARG A 139 5.74 5.42 19.88
C ARG A 139 4.77 5.90 18.80
N LEU A 140 5.00 5.54 17.54
CA LEU A 140 4.12 5.89 16.43
C LEU A 140 2.75 5.22 16.57
N ARG A 141 2.69 3.95 16.99
CA ARG A 141 1.42 3.25 17.24
C ARG A 141 0.61 3.94 18.34
N ALA A 142 1.25 4.34 19.42
CA ALA A 142 0.59 5.08 20.50
C ALA A 142 0.03 6.41 19.97
N TYR A 143 0.83 7.17 19.22
CA TYR A 143 0.40 8.44 18.64
C TYR A 143 -0.78 8.28 17.67
N VAL A 144 -0.75 7.30 16.78
CA VAL A 144 -1.84 6.99 15.84
C VAL A 144 -3.15 6.73 16.60
N ASN A 145 -3.10 5.91 17.64
CA ASN A 145 -4.29 5.54 18.41
C ASN A 145 -4.82 6.69 19.29
N GLU A 146 -3.96 7.55 19.79
CA GLU A 146 -4.32 8.64 20.71
C GLU A 146 -4.73 9.91 19.98
N HIS A 147 -4.12 10.20 18.82
CA HIS A 147 -4.23 11.51 18.20
C HIS A 147 -4.75 11.52 16.77
N LEU A 148 -4.75 10.38 16.05
CA LEU A 148 -5.19 10.29 14.66
C LEU A 148 -6.47 9.48 14.50
N TRP A 149 -6.92 8.78 15.52
CA TRP A 149 -8.17 8.04 15.53
C TRP A 149 -9.33 8.92 15.99
N ASP A 150 -10.43 8.90 15.23
CA ASP A 150 -11.69 9.53 15.62
C ASP A 150 -12.74 8.47 16.00
N ASP A 151 -13.10 8.42 17.27
CA ASP A 151 -14.10 7.47 17.77
C ASP A 151 -15.52 7.76 17.25
N ALA A 152 -15.82 9.00 16.84
CA ALA A 152 -17.14 9.33 16.31
C ALA A 152 -17.38 8.69 14.94
N THR A 153 -16.39 8.79 14.06
CA THR A 153 -16.48 8.24 12.70
C THR A 153 -15.95 6.81 12.59
N GLY A 154 -15.10 6.34 13.50
CA GLY A 154 -14.43 5.05 13.40
C GLY A 154 -13.36 5.00 12.31
N PHE A 155 -12.68 6.12 12.08
CA PHE A 155 -11.71 6.25 11.01
C PHE A 155 -10.43 6.97 11.47
N LEU A 156 -9.35 6.81 10.72
CA LEU A 156 -8.07 7.48 10.93
C LEU A 156 -7.93 8.69 10.01
N TYR A 157 -7.38 9.78 10.56
CA TYR A 157 -7.21 11.05 9.83
C TYR A 157 -5.83 11.65 10.04
N ASP A 158 -5.42 12.51 9.09
CA ASP A 158 -4.32 13.44 9.32
C ASP A 158 -4.66 14.42 10.45
N ARG A 159 -3.62 15.00 11.07
CA ARG A 159 -3.79 15.99 12.13
C ARG A 159 -3.09 17.29 11.77
N TYR A 160 -3.83 18.38 11.79
CA TYR A 160 -3.27 19.71 11.56
C TYR A 160 -2.43 20.21 12.73
N GLY A 161 -1.58 21.22 12.48
CA GLY A 161 -0.72 21.81 13.50
C GLY A 161 -1.45 22.51 14.65
N ASP A 162 -2.74 22.86 14.48
CA ASP A 162 -3.61 23.37 15.56
C ASP A 162 -4.24 22.23 16.41
N GLY A 163 -3.95 20.97 16.08
CA GLY A 163 -4.46 19.82 16.81
C GLY A 163 -5.78 19.26 16.30
N SER A 164 -6.46 19.92 15.37
CA SER A 164 -7.71 19.40 14.77
C SER A 164 -7.43 18.30 13.74
N LEU A 165 -8.38 17.35 13.59
CA LEU A 165 -8.29 16.30 12.58
C LEU A 165 -8.75 16.82 11.20
N CYS A 166 -8.08 16.35 10.16
CA CYS A 166 -8.54 16.49 8.79
C CYS A 166 -9.63 15.45 8.52
N THR A 167 -10.86 15.87 8.26
CA THR A 167 -12.01 14.96 8.09
C THR A 167 -12.07 14.29 6.70
N THR A 168 -11.00 14.34 5.92
CA THR A 168 -10.93 13.69 4.60
C THR A 168 -10.65 12.21 4.76
N LYS A 169 -11.61 11.35 4.43
CA LYS A 169 -11.43 9.91 4.36
C LYS A 169 -10.75 9.54 3.04
N GLY A 170 -9.49 9.16 3.12
CA GLY A 170 -8.68 8.76 1.96
C GLY A 170 -8.15 7.34 2.08
N ILE A 171 -7.86 6.72 0.93
CA ILE A 171 -7.34 5.35 0.86
C ILE A 171 -6.02 5.16 1.61
N GLY A 172 -5.24 6.23 1.80
CA GLY A 172 -3.99 6.20 2.58
C GLY A 172 -4.17 5.77 4.03
N ALA A 173 -5.38 5.92 4.61
CA ALA A 173 -5.66 5.45 5.96
C ALA A 173 -5.59 3.91 6.08
N PHE A 174 -5.88 3.18 5.00
CA PHE A 174 -5.85 1.71 5.00
C PHE A 174 -4.43 1.12 5.03
N TRP A 175 -3.36 1.93 5.00
CA TRP A 175 -2.02 1.48 5.40
C TRP A 175 -2.00 0.95 6.84
N ALA A 176 -2.97 1.31 7.69
CA ALA A 176 -3.14 0.73 9.02
C ALA A 176 -3.32 -0.80 9.02
N LEU A 177 -3.85 -1.37 7.94
CA LEU A 177 -3.96 -2.81 7.74
C LEU A 177 -2.59 -3.49 7.61
N GLN A 178 -1.63 -2.81 6.98
CA GLN A 178 -0.26 -3.30 6.80
C GLN A 178 0.59 -3.08 8.05
N ALA A 179 0.44 -1.92 8.68
CA ALA A 179 1.29 -1.45 9.78
C ALA A 179 0.91 -1.98 11.16
N ASP A 180 -0.12 -2.81 11.27
CA ASP A 180 -0.66 -3.30 12.56
C ASP A 180 -0.91 -2.17 13.59
N ALA A 181 -1.50 -1.08 13.11
CA ALA A 181 -1.60 0.15 13.88
C ALA A 181 -2.74 0.14 14.90
N LEU A 182 -3.81 -0.62 14.67
CA LEU A 182 -5.05 -0.60 15.46
C LEU A 182 -5.31 -1.95 16.12
N ASP A 183 -5.97 -1.93 17.27
CA ASP A 183 -6.60 -3.14 17.83
C ASP A 183 -7.74 -3.63 16.94
N LYS A 184 -8.19 -4.89 17.20
CA LYS A 184 -9.21 -5.52 16.36
C LYS A 184 -10.53 -4.73 16.33
N GLY A 185 -10.97 -4.16 17.44
CA GLY A 185 -12.24 -3.45 17.49
C GLY A 185 -12.24 -2.17 16.64
N ARG A 186 -11.16 -1.40 16.72
CA ARG A 186 -10.96 -0.21 15.86
C ARG A 186 -10.75 -0.62 14.40
N MET A 187 -10.00 -1.69 14.16
CA MET A 187 -9.79 -2.20 12.81
C MET A 187 -11.11 -2.66 12.17
N ASP A 188 -11.97 -3.38 12.89
CA ASP A 188 -13.30 -3.79 12.40
C ASP A 188 -14.15 -2.57 11.98
N ARG A 189 -14.14 -1.51 12.79
CA ARG A 189 -14.85 -0.25 12.47
C ARG A 189 -14.29 0.41 11.22
N MET A 190 -12.98 0.47 11.09
CA MET A 190 -12.31 1.07 9.94
C MET A 190 -12.55 0.27 8.66
N VAL A 191 -12.49 -1.06 8.72
CA VAL A 191 -12.75 -1.96 7.59
C VAL A 191 -14.21 -1.87 7.11
N ALA A 192 -15.17 -1.59 8.01
CA ALA A 192 -16.58 -1.42 7.64
C ALA A 192 -16.79 -0.30 6.59
N HIS A 193 -15.96 0.74 6.58
CA HIS A 193 -16.00 1.80 5.56
C HIS A 193 -15.76 1.29 4.12
N LEU A 194 -14.98 0.21 3.96
CA LEU A 194 -14.73 -0.41 2.66
C LEU A 194 -15.97 -1.10 2.06
N ALA A 195 -16.94 -1.45 2.90
CA ALA A 195 -18.21 -2.04 2.51
C ALA A 195 -19.38 -1.04 2.53
N ASP A 196 -19.13 0.22 2.83
CA ASP A 196 -20.17 1.27 2.83
C ASP A 196 -20.34 1.85 1.43
N THR A 197 -21.56 1.66 0.89
CA THR A 197 -21.95 2.18 -0.44
C THR A 197 -22.01 3.69 -0.53
N ALA A 198 -22.09 4.42 0.58
CA ALA A 198 -21.98 5.87 0.60
C ALA A 198 -20.50 6.34 0.53
N GLU A 199 -19.53 5.45 0.78
CA GLU A 199 -18.13 5.79 0.92
C GLU A 199 -17.24 5.08 -0.12
N PHE A 200 -16.69 3.89 0.21
CA PHE A 200 -15.67 3.23 -0.60
C PHE A 200 -16.20 2.04 -1.43
N ASP A 201 -17.40 1.53 -1.14
CA ASP A 201 -18.01 0.46 -1.94
C ASP A 201 -18.64 1.05 -3.20
N ARG A 202 -17.83 1.19 -4.25
CA ARG A 202 -18.25 1.75 -5.55
C ARG A 202 -18.26 0.67 -6.63
N PRO A 203 -18.90 0.93 -7.79
CA PRO A 203 -18.89 -0.01 -8.93
C PRO A 203 -17.49 -0.54 -9.30
N HIS A 204 -16.46 0.30 -9.25
CA HIS A 204 -15.06 -0.11 -9.26
C HIS A 204 -14.40 0.30 -7.94
N ARG A 205 -14.04 -0.67 -7.10
CA ARG A 205 -13.41 -0.47 -5.79
C ARG A 205 -11.89 -0.47 -5.91
N VAL A 206 -11.17 0.20 -5.05
CA VAL A 206 -11.52 1.12 -3.98
C VAL A 206 -11.10 2.51 -4.45
N PRO A 207 -11.98 3.53 -4.42
CA PRO A 207 -11.59 4.87 -4.80
C PRO A 207 -10.58 5.46 -3.82
N SER A 208 -9.75 6.37 -4.30
CA SER A 208 -8.75 7.03 -3.47
C SER A 208 -9.34 7.98 -2.41
N LEU A 209 -10.53 8.52 -2.66
CA LEU A 209 -11.27 9.43 -1.79
C LEU A 209 -12.67 8.88 -1.59
N SER A 210 -13.19 8.93 -0.36
CA SER A 210 -14.54 8.52 -0.02
C SER A 210 -15.60 9.29 -0.82
N ALA A 211 -16.65 8.58 -1.28
CA ALA A 211 -17.67 9.17 -2.17
C ALA A 211 -18.57 10.20 -1.47
N ASP A 212 -18.64 10.20 -0.13
CA ASP A 212 -19.35 11.21 0.66
C ASP A 212 -18.60 12.58 0.73
N HIS A 213 -17.34 12.61 0.28
CA HIS A 213 -16.56 13.86 0.33
C HIS A 213 -16.95 14.84 -0.77
N PRO A 214 -17.10 16.17 -0.48
CA PRO A 214 -17.57 17.17 -1.47
C PRO A 214 -16.68 17.31 -2.72
N LYS A 215 -15.40 16.91 -2.64
CA LYS A 215 -14.47 16.93 -3.78
C LYS A 215 -14.36 15.58 -4.48
N TYR A 216 -15.15 14.59 -4.08
CA TYR A 216 -15.17 13.32 -4.80
C TYR A 216 -15.63 13.53 -6.25
N ASN A 217 -14.94 12.90 -7.17
CA ASN A 217 -15.27 12.99 -8.59
C ASN A 217 -15.62 11.59 -9.14
N PRO A 218 -16.85 11.38 -9.61
CA PRO A 218 -17.32 10.09 -10.09
C PRO A 218 -16.60 9.59 -11.37
N LEU A 219 -15.89 10.48 -12.06
CA LEU A 219 -15.04 10.12 -13.20
C LEU A 219 -13.61 9.75 -12.77
N GLY A 220 -13.30 9.81 -11.48
CA GLY A 220 -11.96 9.52 -10.97
C GLY A 220 -10.96 10.61 -11.38
N ARG A 221 -11.07 11.83 -10.81
CA ARG A 221 -10.14 12.91 -11.10
C ARG A 221 -8.87 12.78 -10.26
N TYR A 222 -7.94 11.93 -10.73
CA TYR A 222 -6.67 11.65 -10.08
C TYR A 222 -6.91 11.11 -8.65
N TRP A 223 -6.41 11.72 -7.57
CA TRP A 223 -6.65 11.29 -6.18
C TRP A 223 -7.97 11.82 -5.57
N GLN A 224 -8.82 12.42 -6.36
CA GLN A 224 -10.20 12.82 -5.98
C GLN A 224 -11.21 11.75 -6.45
N GLY A 225 -10.98 10.50 -6.11
CA GLY A 225 -11.86 9.37 -6.40
C GLY A 225 -11.31 8.37 -7.41
N GLY A 226 -10.17 8.62 -8.05
CA GLY A 226 -9.55 7.64 -8.96
C GLY A 226 -9.24 6.32 -8.24
N VAL A 227 -9.44 5.20 -8.95
CA VAL A 227 -9.10 3.86 -8.46
C VAL A 227 -7.70 3.52 -8.94
N TRP A 228 -6.78 3.41 -7.99
CA TRP A 228 -5.36 3.20 -8.25
C TRP A 228 -4.93 1.76 -7.93
N PRO A 229 -4.37 1.02 -8.88
CA PRO A 229 -4.01 -0.37 -8.66
C PRO A 229 -3.01 -0.60 -7.50
N GLY A 230 -2.06 0.31 -7.31
CA GLY A 230 -1.08 0.19 -6.21
C GLY A 230 -1.69 0.25 -4.82
N THR A 231 -2.56 1.24 -4.57
CA THR A 231 -3.26 1.36 -3.28
C THR A 231 -4.33 0.31 -3.10
N ASN A 232 -4.94 -0.17 -4.19
CA ASN A 232 -5.86 -1.31 -4.14
C ASN A 232 -5.14 -2.60 -3.75
N TYR A 233 -3.98 -2.89 -4.35
CA TYR A 233 -3.17 -4.04 -3.96
C TYR A 233 -2.81 -3.99 -2.47
N MET A 234 -2.33 -2.85 -1.97
CA MET A 234 -2.04 -2.63 -0.55
C MET A 234 -3.24 -2.91 0.34
N THR A 235 -4.43 -2.43 -0.03
CA THR A 235 -5.67 -2.63 0.74
C THR A 235 -6.08 -4.10 0.74
N ILE A 236 -6.06 -4.76 -0.42
CA ILE A 236 -6.41 -6.19 -0.57
C ILE A 236 -5.46 -7.07 0.25
N ASP A 237 -4.15 -6.85 0.13
CA ASP A 237 -3.14 -7.61 0.88
C ASP A 237 -3.29 -7.39 2.40
N GLY A 238 -3.48 -6.15 2.83
CA GLY A 238 -3.69 -5.81 4.22
C GLY A 238 -4.94 -6.46 4.82
N LEU A 239 -6.07 -6.44 4.11
CA LEU A 239 -7.30 -7.13 4.51
C LEU A 239 -7.07 -8.63 4.67
N TYR A 240 -6.42 -9.26 3.70
CA TYR A 240 -6.14 -10.69 3.73
C TYR A 240 -5.24 -11.05 4.93
N ARG A 241 -4.16 -10.31 5.16
CA ARG A 241 -3.24 -10.50 6.29
C ARG A 241 -3.92 -10.33 7.65
N LYS A 242 -4.95 -9.48 7.75
CA LYS A 242 -5.74 -9.25 8.97
C LYS A 242 -6.92 -10.19 9.14
N GLY A 243 -7.09 -11.17 8.25
CA GLY A 243 -8.13 -12.20 8.34
C GLY A 243 -9.49 -11.80 7.76
N TYR A 244 -9.60 -10.65 7.06
CA TYR A 244 -10.80 -10.25 6.33
C TYR A 244 -10.82 -10.85 4.91
N HIS A 245 -10.67 -12.18 4.84
CA HIS A 245 -10.43 -12.89 3.58
C HIS A 245 -11.55 -12.71 2.57
N ASP A 246 -12.82 -12.76 3.00
CA ASP A 246 -13.97 -12.62 2.10
C ASP A 246 -14.01 -11.25 1.44
N LEU A 247 -13.85 -10.17 2.23
CA LEU A 247 -13.81 -8.81 1.69
C LEU A 247 -12.59 -8.59 0.81
N ALA A 248 -11.42 -9.14 1.17
CA ALA A 248 -10.22 -9.08 0.35
C ALA A 248 -10.44 -9.70 -1.03
N ARG A 249 -11.04 -10.91 -1.08
CA ARG A 249 -11.37 -11.59 -2.33
C ARG A 249 -12.42 -10.85 -3.15
N GLU A 250 -13.45 -10.32 -2.50
CA GLU A 250 -14.50 -9.53 -3.17
C GLU A 250 -13.93 -8.29 -3.85
N ILE A 251 -13.10 -7.50 -3.14
CA ILE A 251 -12.44 -6.33 -3.70
C ILE A 251 -11.45 -6.73 -4.80
N ALA A 252 -10.67 -7.79 -4.60
CA ALA A 252 -9.74 -8.30 -5.60
C ALA A 252 -10.45 -8.71 -6.89
N ALA A 253 -11.54 -9.46 -6.80
CA ALA A 253 -12.33 -9.88 -7.94
C ALA A 253 -12.97 -8.69 -8.68
N ASN A 254 -13.53 -7.73 -7.95
CA ASN A 254 -14.08 -6.50 -8.51
C ASN A 254 -13.01 -5.70 -9.26
N HIS A 255 -11.88 -5.43 -8.61
CA HIS A 255 -10.80 -4.63 -9.19
C HIS A 255 -10.18 -5.31 -10.42
N TYR A 256 -9.89 -6.61 -10.34
CA TYR A 256 -9.39 -7.40 -11.47
C TYR A 256 -10.34 -7.36 -12.65
N ALA A 257 -11.62 -7.66 -12.42
CA ALA A 257 -12.64 -7.69 -13.48
C ALA A 257 -12.83 -6.32 -14.15
N ALA A 258 -12.85 -5.24 -13.36
CA ALA A 258 -12.99 -3.88 -13.86
C ALA A 258 -11.80 -3.48 -14.75
N VAL A 259 -10.57 -3.71 -14.30
CA VAL A 259 -9.35 -3.42 -15.08
C VAL A 259 -9.31 -4.24 -16.36
N PHE A 260 -9.67 -5.53 -16.29
CA PHE A 260 -9.71 -6.42 -17.46
C PHE A 260 -10.75 -5.97 -18.48
N GLU A 261 -11.95 -5.57 -18.06
CA GLU A 261 -12.98 -5.07 -18.97
C GLU A 261 -12.59 -3.75 -19.63
N VAL A 262 -11.95 -2.82 -18.90
CA VAL A 262 -11.39 -1.60 -19.51
C VAL A 262 -10.33 -1.95 -20.55
N TRP A 263 -9.43 -2.91 -20.25
CA TRP A 263 -8.44 -3.39 -21.21
C TRP A 263 -9.11 -3.98 -22.47
N LYS A 264 -10.12 -4.82 -22.34
CA LYS A 264 -10.89 -5.37 -23.48
C LYS A 264 -11.47 -4.28 -24.36
N ASN A 265 -12.00 -3.23 -23.74
CA ASN A 265 -12.69 -2.16 -24.47
C ASN A 265 -11.73 -1.15 -25.11
N THR A 266 -10.51 -0.98 -24.55
CA THR A 266 -9.56 0.06 -24.98
C THR A 266 -8.29 -0.48 -25.62
N GLY A 267 -8.00 -1.78 -25.48
CA GLY A 267 -6.80 -2.46 -25.98
C GLY A 267 -5.53 -2.14 -25.17
N THR A 268 -5.62 -1.44 -24.04
CA THR A 268 -4.46 -1.04 -23.24
C THR A 268 -4.76 -0.90 -21.76
N PHE A 269 -3.70 -0.74 -20.96
CA PHE A 269 -3.79 -0.37 -19.54
C PHE A 269 -3.68 1.14 -19.33
N TRP A 270 -4.31 1.63 -18.25
CA TRP A 270 -4.37 3.03 -17.90
C TRP A 270 -3.78 3.26 -16.51
N GLU A 271 -3.31 4.46 -16.25
CA GLU A 271 -2.65 4.85 -15.01
C GLU A 271 -3.55 4.66 -13.77
N TYR A 272 -4.85 5.00 -13.89
CA TYR A 272 -5.91 4.80 -12.90
C TYR A 272 -7.28 4.74 -13.59
N TYR A 273 -8.31 4.40 -12.83
CA TYR A 273 -9.64 4.08 -13.36
C TYR A 273 -10.74 4.91 -12.68
N ALA A 274 -11.89 5.03 -13.34
CA ALA A 274 -13.07 5.68 -12.78
C ALA A 274 -13.76 4.77 -11.74
N PRO A 275 -14.25 5.32 -10.60
CA PRO A 275 -14.91 4.53 -9.57
C PRO A 275 -16.36 4.17 -9.88
N GLU A 276 -17.10 5.04 -10.59
CA GLU A 276 -18.53 4.87 -10.84
C GLU A 276 -18.86 4.15 -12.15
N LYS A 277 -17.85 3.94 -12.99
CA LYS A 277 -17.97 3.29 -14.30
C LYS A 277 -16.74 2.44 -14.57
N ILE A 278 -16.92 1.41 -15.39
CA ILE A 278 -15.82 0.56 -15.86
C ILE A 278 -15.15 1.24 -17.06
N GLU A 279 -14.46 2.31 -16.78
CA GLU A 279 -13.80 3.19 -17.75
C GLU A 279 -12.44 3.67 -17.21
N PRO A 280 -11.51 4.17 -18.05
CA PRO A 280 -10.34 4.89 -17.57
C PRO A 280 -10.73 6.07 -16.68
N GLY A 281 -9.87 6.42 -15.72
CA GLY A 281 -10.05 7.63 -14.92
C GLY A 281 -9.96 8.89 -15.79
N PHE A 282 -10.62 9.97 -15.35
CA PHE A 282 -10.60 11.26 -16.06
C PHE A 282 -9.17 11.80 -16.18
N MET A 283 -8.69 11.97 -17.40
CA MET A 283 -7.31 12.36 -17.74
C MET A 283 -6.22 11.32 -17.35
N ALA A 284 -6.61 10.08 -17.09
CA ALA A 284 -5.63 9.02 -16.84
C ALA A 284 -4.68 8.84 -18.05
N ARG A 285 -3.42 8.56 -17.76
CA ARG A 285 -2.43 8.29 -18.79
C ARG A 285 -2.69 6.95 -19.44
N LYS A 286 -2.79 6.97 -20.78
CA LYS A 286 -2.91 5.78 -21.62
C LYS A 286 -1.57 5.05 -21.75
N ASP A 287 -1.62 3.76 -22.07
CA ASP A 287 -0.45 2.91 -22.32
C ASP A 287 0.50 2.84 -21.11
N PHE A 288 -0.10 2.81 -19.92
CA PHE A 288 0.61 2.81 -18.64
C PHE A 288 0.65 1.40 -18.05
N VAL A 289 1.85 0.82 -17.92
CA VAL A 289 2.03 -0.54 -17.39
C VAL A 289 2.46 -0.54 -15.91
N GLY A 290 3.16 0.46 -15.39
CA GLY A 290 3.68 0.57 -14.02
C GLY A 290 2.91 -0.25 -12.97
N TRP A 291 2.27 0.40 -12.02
CA TRP A 291 1.42 -0.29 -11.01
C TRP A 291 0.18 -0.97 -11.58
N THR A 292 -0.24 -0.66 -12.81
CA THR A 292 -1.38 -1.32 -13.46
C THR A 292 -1.07 -2.77 -13.87
N GLY A 293 0.17 -3.19 -13.81
CA GLY A 293 0.55 -4.61 -13.88
C GLY A 293 0.10 -5.43 -12.66
N LEU A 294 -0.21 -4.80 -11.53
CA LEU A 294 -0.62 -5.52 -10.31
C LEU A 294 -1.92 -6.32 -10.46
N PRO A 295 -3.04 -5.79 -11.02
CA PRO A 295 -4.26 -6.57 -11.19
C PRO A 295 -4.08 -7.85 -12.02
N PRO A 296 -3.51 -7.82 -13.24
CA PRO A 296 -3.39 -9.03 -14.06
C PRO A 296 -2.31 -10.00 -13.58
N ILE A 297 -1.40 -9.61 -12.73
CA ILE A 297 -0.30 -10.45 -12.24
C ILE A 297 -0.49 -10.78 -10.76
N ALA A 298 -0.20 -9.84 -9.85
CA ALA A 298 -0.20 -10.11 -8.43
C ALA A 298 -1.61 -10.38 -7.88
N VAL A 299 -2.59 -9.51 -8.16
CA VAL A 299 -3.96 -9.72 -7.68
C VAL A 299 -4.55 -11.01 -8.26
N PHE A 300 -4.30 -11.31 -9.54
CA PHE A 300 -4.77 -12.55 -10.16
C PHE A 300 -4.15 -13.78 -9.48
N ILE A 301 -2.84 -13.83 -9.34
CA ILE A 301 -2.15 -14.99 -8.77
C ILE A 301 -2.48 -15.16 -7.29
N GLU A 302 -2.39 -14.09 -6.52
CA GLU A 302 -2.42 -14.16 -5.07
C GLU A 302 -3.84 -14.19 -4.48
N TYR A 303 -4.85 -13.62 -5.18
CA TYR A 303 -6.20 -13.46 -4.63
C TYR A 303 -7.29 -14.08 -5.50
N ILE A 304 -7.13 -14.19 -6.81
CA ILE A 304 -8.09 -14.88 -7.67
C ILE A 304 -7.75 -16.37 -7.77
N LEU A 305 -6.50 -16.67 -8.11
CA LEU A 305 -6.00 -18.04 -8.09
C LEU A 305 -5.69 -18.52 -6.66
N GLY A 306 -5.36 -17.60 -5.76
CA GLY A 306 -5.14 -17.83 -4.33
C GLY A 306 -3.76 -18.37 -3.95
N VAL A 307 -2.77 -18.29 -4.84
CA VAL A 307 -1.43 -18.85 -4.59
C VAL A 307 -0.49 -17.79 -4.04
N LYS A 308 0.05 -18.03 -2.85
CA LYS A 308 1.08 -17.21 -2.20
C LYS A 308 2.23 -18.07 -1.73
N SER A 309 3.44 -17.59 -1.86
CA SER A 309 4.62 -18.24 -1.30
C SER A 309 5.21 -17.47 -0.13
N ASP A 310 5.76 -18.21 0.80
CA ASP A 310 6.62 -17.69 1.85
C ASP A 310 7.82 -18.65 1.99
N TYR A 311 8.88 -18.37 1.25
CA TYR A 311 10.08 -19.17 1.24
C TYR A 311 10.80 -19.12 2.60
N SER A 312 10.72 -17.99 3.30
CA SER A 312 11.32 -17.84 4.64
C SER A 312 10.73 -18.82 5.66
N GLU A 313 9.45 -19.18 5.47
CA GLU A 313 8.72 -20.16 6.28
C GLU A 313 8.65 -21.56 5.62
N GLY A 314 9.31 -21.74 4.47
CA GLY A 314 9.33 -23.01 3.75
C GLY A 314 7.97 -23.46 3.23
N ARG A 315 7.04 -22.55 2.91
CA ARG A 315 5.65 -22.89 2.56
C ARG A 315 5.12 -22.17 1.33
N ILE A 316 4.15 -22.83 0.69
CA ILE A 316 3.22 -22.23 -0.26
C ILE A 316 1.82 -22.38 0.32
N VAL A 317 1.07 -21.28 0.37
CA VAL A 317 -0.34 -21.27 0.72
C VAL A 317 -1.14 -21.20 -0.55
N TRP A 318 -2.09 -22.12 -0.72
CA TRP A 318 -3.05 -22.05 -1.83
C TRP A 318 -4.47 -22.03 -1.28
N ASP A 319 -5.07 -20.87 -1.35
CA ASP A 319 -6.46 -20.61 -0.95
C ASP A 319 -7.38 -20.93 -2.13
N ILE A 320 -7.92 -22.16 -2.15
CA ILE A 320 -8.62 -22.71 -3.32
C ILE A 320 -10.12 -22.49 -3.19
N GLU A 321 -10.63 -21.44 -3.83
CA GLU A 321 -12.07 -21.12 -3.87
C GLU A 321 -12.78 -21.73 -5.09
N HIS A 322 -12.13 -21.78 -6.25
CA HIS A 322 -12.74 -22.25 -7.48
C HIS A 322 -12.95 -23.76 -7.50
N THR A 323 -14.12 -24.20 -7.98
CA THR A 323 -14.47 -25.62 -8.08
C THR A 323 -14.03 -26.28 -9.38
N GLU A 324 -13.81 -25.51 -10.43
CA GLU A 324 -13.35 -25.99 -11.72
C GLU A 324 -11.87 -26.40 -11.71
N VAL A 325 -11.46 -27.16 -12.72
CA VAL A 325 -10.04 -27.50 -12.90
C VAL A 325 -9.24 -26.24 -13.18
N HIS A 326 -8.28 -25.96 -12.32
CA HIS A 326 -7.37 -24.81 -12.45
C HIS A 326 -6.02 -25.09 -11.83
N GLY A 327 -5.08 -24.15 -11.98
CA GLY A 327 -3.75 -24.27 -11.39
C GLY A 327 -2.76 -23.28 -11.98
N ILE A 328 -1.51 -23.41 -11.60
CA ILE A 328 -0.41 -22.63 -12.11
C ILE A 328 0.77 -23.56 -12.40
N GLU A 329 1.40 -23.39 -13.54
CA GLU A 329 2.63 -24.10 -13.90
C GLU A 329 3.82 -23.16 -13.80
N ARG A 330 4.96 -23.69 -13.35
CA ARG A 330 6.23 -22.96 -13.22
C ARG A 330 6.12 -21.73 -12.29
N TYR A 331 5.33 -21.84 -11.22
CA TYR A 331 5.29 -20.79 -10.20
C TYR A 331 6.65 -20.71 -9.51
N PRO A 332 7.29 -19.52 -9.46
CA PRO A 332 8.60 -19.35 -8.84
C PRO A 332 8.52 -19.63 -7.33
N TYR A 333 9.48 -20.39 -6.79
CA TYR A 333 9.59 -20.67 -5.37
C TYR A 333 11.05 -20.87 -4.98
N GLY A 334 11.58 -19.95 -4.22
CA GLY A 334 13.00 -19.95 -3.85
C GLY A 334 13.93 -19.54 -4.99
N PRO A 335 15.28 -19.61 -4.77
CA PRO A 335 16.27 -19.03 -5.67
C PRO A 335 16.27 -19.63 -7.08
N ASP A 336 16.08 -20.95 -7.19
CA ASP A 336 16.17 -21.69 -8.46
C ASP A 336 14.97 -22.62 -8.69
N GLY A 337 13.97 -22.56 -7.82
CA GLY A 337 12.85 -23.47 -7.83
C GLY A 337 11.64 -22.97 -8.61
N VAL A 338 10.93 -23.92 -9.22
CA VAL A 338 9.57 -23.72 -9.73
C VAL A 338 8.69 -24.89 -9.29
N VAL A 339 7.44 -24.59 -8.98
CA VAL A 339 6.44 -25.59 -8.63
C VAL A 339 5.27 -25.54 -9.60
N GLY A 340 4.65 -26.70 -9.82
CA GLY A 340 3.37 -26.80 -10.53
C GLY A 340 2.28 -27.18 -9.53
N LEU A 341 1.20 -26.40 -9.51
CA LEU A 341 0.05 -26.62 -8.65
C LEU A 341 -1.18 -26.84 -9.53
N LYS A 342 -1.96 -27.91 -9.27
CA LYS A 342 -3.15 -28.23 -10.03
C LYS A 342 -4.21 -28.84 -9.13
N VAL A 343 -5.42 -28.32 -9.23
CA VAL A 343 -6.59 -28.87 -8.55
C VAL A 343 -7.54 -29.52 -9.56
N LYS A 344 -8.18 -30.61 -9.16
CA LYS A 344 -9.22 -31.28 -9.93
C LYS A 344 -10.58 -30.58 -9.67
N ARG A 345 -11.55 -30.86 -10.54
CA ARG A 345 -12.92 -30.41 -10.31
C ARG A 345 -13.45 -30.92 -8.97
N ARG A 346 -14.05 -30.02 -8.21
CA ARG A 346 -14.68 -30.30 -6.91
C ARG A 346 -16.19 -30.05 -6.99
N ALA A 347 -16.96 -30.74 -6.16
CA ALA A 347 -18.42 -30.56 -6.10
C ALA A 347 -18.79 -29.25 -5.35
N SER A 348 -17.92 -28.81 -4.42
CA SER A 348 -18.08 -27.54 -3.67
C SER A 348 -16.73 -26.96 -3.28
N ALA A 349 -16.68 -25.69 -2.92
CA ALA A 349 -15.46 -25.03 -2.42
C ALA A 349 -14.93 -25.66 -1.11
N GLY A 350 -15.80 -26.22 -0.27
CA GLY A 350 -15.43 -26.89 0.98
C GLY A 350 -14.92 -28.33 0.82
N GLU A 351 -14.95 -28.90 -0.40
CA GLU A 351 -14.39 -30.24 -0.63
C GLU A 351 -12.85 -30.18 -0.69
N THR A 352 -12.20 -31.11 0.00
CA THR A 352 -10.73 -31.21 -0.03
C THR A 352 -10.23 -31.40 -1.46
N PRO A 353 -9.22 -30.65 -1.90
CA PRO A 353 -8.67 -30.70 -3.26
C PRO A 353 -8.02 -32.02 -3.63
#